data_de933182877e387d81166635878cecc4
#
_entry.id   de933182877e387d81166635878cecc4
#
_cell.length_a   1.000
_cell.length_b   1.000
_cell.length_c   1.000
_cell.angle_alpha   90.00
_cell.angle_beta   90.00
_cell.angle_gamma   90.00
#
_symmetry.space_group_name_H-M   'P 1'
#
loop_
_entity.id
_entity.type
_entity.pdbx_description
1 polymer ?
#
loop_
_entity_poly.entity_id
_entity_poly.type
_entity_poly.pdbx_seq_one_letter_code
_entity_poly.pdbx_strand_id
1 'polypeptide(L)'
;MQKTQPECYLTSNCSVEMISNELYEEFLLEHDQRLADTFGHFGVHHCGGTMEHVVDGYAKIRGLTFAEVGAGSDLKTVREKLPHIWLNARFSPVELGKATESEICSKVEALAKDGCVEEGKLSVSCVGIDADVTDTQIEYF
;
A
#
# COMPACT_ATOMS: atom_id res chain seq x y z
N MET A 1 -13.81 12.35 -14.48
CA MET A 1 -12.93 11.56 -13.58
C MET A 1 -13.68 10.29 -13.18
N GLN A 2 -13.20 9.13 -13.59
CA GLN A 2 -13.75 7.87 -13.10
C GLN A 2 -13.29 7.68 -11.66
N LYS A 3 -14.21 7.46 -10.72
CA LYS A 3 -13.85 7.04 -9.35
C LYS A 3 -13.17 5.66 -9.46
N THR A 4 -11.87 5.61 -9.23
CA THR A 4 -11.07 4.38 -9.36
C THR A 4 -10.96 3.59 -8.06
N GLN A 5 -11.45 4.13 -6.95
CA GLN A 5 -11.42 3.46 -5.64
C GLN A 5 -12.81 3.43 -5.02
N PRO A 6 -13.20 2.32 -4.37
CA PRO A 6 -14.39 2.30 -3.54
C PRO A 6 -14.22 3.29 -2.38
N GLU A 7 -15.32 3.89 -1.96
CA GLU A 7 -15.33 4.68 -0.72
C GLU A 7 -15.02 3.73 0.44
N CYS A 8 -13.90 3.96 1.14
CA CYS A 8 -13.55 3.19 2.32
C CYS A 8 -13.10 4.11 3.46
N TYR A 9 -13.30 3.65 4.68
CA TYR A 9 -12.67 4.26 5.84
C TYR A 9 -11.22 3.79 5.91
N LEU A 10 -10.29 4.74 5.97
CA LEU A 10 -8.85 4.45 6.01
C LEU A 10 -8.29 4.79 7.39
N THR A 11 -7.76 3.82 8.09
CA THR A 11 -6.99 4.04 9.31
C THR A 11 -5.52 4.23 8.99
N SER A 12 -4.83 5.03 9.81
CA SER A 12 -3.41 5.32 9.63
C SER A 12 -2.58 4.57 10.68
N ASN A 13 -1.95 3.48 10.28
CA ASN A 13 -1.14 2.63 11.14
C ASN A 13 0.36 2.97 11.06
N CYS A 14 0.70 4.24 11.31
CA CYS A 14 2.06 4.75 11.12
C CYS A 14 3.10 4.13 12.06
N SER A 15 2.72 3.83 13.31
CA SER A 15 3.65 3.27 14.30
C SER A 15 3.81 1.75 14.23
N VAL A 16 3.01 1.10 13.41
CA VAL A 16 3.02 -0.37 13.28
C VAL A 16 4.32 -0.90 12.68
N GLU A 17 5.07 -0.08 11.95
CA GLU A 17 6.41 -0.43 11.48
C GLU A 17 7.39 -0.79 12.61
N MET A 18 7.14 -0.30 13.84
CA MET A 18 8.03 -0.50 14.98
C MET A 18 7.65 -1.66 15.90
N ILE A 19 6.61 -2.41 15.58
CA ILE A 19 6.11 -3.51 16.40
C ILE A 19 6.07 -4.82 15.61
N SER A 20 6.13 -5.96 16.31
CA SER A 20 5.99 -7.26 15.67
C SER A 20 4.53 -7.57 15.33
N ASN A 21 4.31 -8.61 14.50
CA ASN A 21 2.96 -9.10 14.20
C ASN A 21 2.21 -9.53 15.47
N GLU A 22 2.89 -10.17 16.41
CA GLU A 22 2.30 -10.61 17.69
C GLU A 22 1.80 -9.41 18.50
N LEU A 23 2.58 -8.33 18.58
CA LEU A 23 2.17 -7.12 19.28
C LEU A 23 1.03 -6.40 18.55
N TYR A 24 1.04 -6.41 17.22
CA TYR A 24 -0.09 -5.91 16.45
C TYR A 24 -1.36 -6.70 16.75
N GLU A 25 -1.29 -8.02 16.73
CA GLU A 25 -2.43 -8.89 17.00
C GLU A 25 -2.95 -8.74 18.43
N GLU A 26 -2.06 -8.59 19.39
CA GLU A 26 -2.42 -8.44 20.80
C GLU A 26 -3.07 -7.09 21.11
N PHE A 27 -2.57 -5.98 20.55
CA PHE A 27 -2.96 -4.65 20.98
C PHE A 27 -3.80 -3.86 19.97
N LEU A 28 -3.69 -4.14 18.67
CA LEU A 28 -4.29 -3.30 17.63
C LEU A 28 -5.35 -4.00 16.79
N LEU A 29 -5.23 -5.31 16.54
CA LEU A 29 -6.13 -6.04 15.66
C LEU A 29 -7.60 -5.91 16.07
N GLU A 30 -7.91 -5.97 17.38
CA GLU A 30 -9.29 -5.81 17.85
C GLU A 30 -9.85 -4.41 17.53
N HIS A 31 -9.02 -3.38 17.65
CA HIS A 31 -9.43 -2.01 17.34
C HIS A 31 -9.68 -1.81 15.85
N ASP A 32 -8.78 -2.28 14.99
CA ASP A 32 -8.95 -2.24 13.54
C ASP A 32 -10.16 -3.06 13.11
N GLN A 33 -10.40 -4.23 13.72
CA GLN A 33 -11.60 -5.03 13.46
C GLN A 33 -12.88 -4.29 13.85
N ARG A 34 -12.90 -3.58 14.96
CA ARG A 34 -14.08 -2.77 15.36
C ARG A 34 -14.35 -1.63 14.37
N LEU A 35 -13.31 -1.01 13.82
CA LEU A 35 -13.46 -0.01 12.78
C LEU A 35 -14.00 -0.64 11.50
N ALA A 36 -13.48 -1.79 11.08
CA ALA A 36 -13.95 -2.52 9.92
C ALA A 36 -15.44 -2.93 10.06
N ASP A 37 -15.84 -3.44 11.22
CA ASP A 37 -17.23 -3.82 11.51
C ASP A 37 -18.17 -2.59 11.53
N THR A 38 -17.65 -1.41 11.89
CA THR A 38 -18.43 -0.17 11.95
C THR A 38 -18.65 0.45 10.57
N PHE A 39 -17.62 0.48 9.74
CA PHE A 39 -17.64 1.22 8.47
C PHE A 39 -17.88 0.35 7.23
N GLY A 40 -17.78 -0.97 7.36
CA GLY A 40 -18.07 -1.94 6.30
C GLY A 40 -17.01 -2.04 5.19
N HIS A 41 -16.53 -0.90 4.69
CA HIS A 41 -15.39 -0.82 3.77
C HIS A 41 -14.21 -0.21 4.51
N PHE A 42 -13.26 -1.05 4.88
CA PHE A 42 -12.14 -0.66 5.71
C PHE A 42 -10.82 -0.83 4.98
N GLY A 43 -9.91 0.11 5.17
CA GLY A 43 -8.58 0.10 4.62
C GLY A 43 -7.53 0.46 5.65
N VAL A 44 -6.30 0.03 5.41
CA VAL A 44 -5.13 0.40 6.20
C VAL A 44 -4.16 1.23 5.37
N HIS A 45 -3.77 2.38 5.90
CA HIS A 45 -2.61 3.12 5.44
C HIS A 45 -1.41 2.66 6.27
N HIS A 46 -0.56 1.82 5.66
CA HIS A 46 0.69 1.42 6.29
C HIS A 46 1.78 2.44 5.94
N CYS A 47 2.07 3.33 6.88
CA CYS A 47 2.98 4.45 6.66
C CYS A 47 4.46 4.05 6.57
N GLY A 48 4.80 2.85 7.02
CA GLY A 48 6.16 2.33 7.08
C GLY A 48 6.81 2.04 5.73
N GLY A 49 8.09 1.73 5.76
CA GLY A 49 8.85 1.33 4.58
C GLY A 49 8.45 -0.04 4.07
N THR A 50 8.19 -0.99 4.99
CA THR A 50 7.88 -2.39 4.69
C THR A 50 6.66 -2.87 5.49
N MET A 51 5.82 -3.73 4.88
CA MET A 51 4.59 -4.23 5.48
C MET A 51 4.66 -5.71 5.87
N GLU A 52 5.65 -6.45 5.37
CA GLU A 52 5.73 -7.91 5.48
C GLU A 52 5.66 -8.44 6.91
N HIS A 53 6.22 -7.68 7.84
CA HIS A 53 6.30 -8.08 9.26
C HIS A 53 4.94 -8.08 9.99
N VAL A 54 3.91 -7.43 9.44
CA VAL A 54 2.57 -7.33 10.03
C VAL A 54 1.44 -7.75 9.08
N VAL A 55 1.77 -8.16 7.87
CA VAL A 55 0.76 -8.49 6.84
C VAL A 55 -0.14 -9.64 7.26
N ASP A 56 0.35 -10.59 8.04
CA ASP A 56 -0.44 -11.71 8.56
C ASP A 56 -1.50 -11.23 9.57
N GLY A 57 -1.20 -10.20 10.36
CA GLY A 57 -2.18 -9.54 11.22
C GLY A 57 -3.25 -8.79 10.41
N TYR A 58 -2.86 -8.06 9.39
CA TYR A 58 -3.81 -7.39 8.50
C TYR A 58 -4.73 -8.38 7.76
N ALA A 59 -4.20 -9.53 7.37
CA ALA A 59 -4.98 -10.59 6.73
C ALA A 59 -6.10 -11.16 7.61
N LYS A 60 -6.03 -10.96 8.93
CA LYS A 60 -7.05 -11.40 9.90
C LYS A 60 -8.22 -10.42 10.03
N ILE A 61 -8.10 -9.19 9.51
CA ILE A 61 -9.17 -8.20 9.58
C ILE A 61 -10.28 -8.59 8.60
N ARG A 62 -11.42 -8.99 9.14
CA ARG A 62 -12.62 -9.22 8.32
C ARG A 62 -13.14 -7.88 7.80
N GLY A 63 -13.41 -7.80 6.50
CA GLY A 63 -13.87 -6.56 5.86
C GLY A 63 -12.74 -5.62 5.44
N LEU A 64 -11.47 -6.02 5.53
CA LEU A 64 -10.38 -5.30 4.89
C LEU A 64 -10.58 -5.33 3.38
N THR A 65 -10.62 -4.16 2.75
CA THR A 65 -10.86 -4.00 1.31
C THR A 65 -9.72 -3.27 0.59
N PHE A 66 -8.89 -2.57 1.35
CA PHE A 66 -7.82 -1.73 0.83
C PHE A 66 -6.59 -1.77 1.74
N ALA A 67 -5.40 -1.80 1.16
CA ALA A 67 -4.15 -1.56 1.88
C ALA A 67 -3.19 -0.71 1.06
N GLU A 68 -2.67 0.33 1.68
CA GLU A 68 -1.56 1.09 1.13
C GLU A 68 -0.25 0.46 1.58
N VAL A 69 0.57 0.08 0.60
CA VAL A 69 1.77 -0.75 0.79
C VAL A 69 3.01 0.13 0.72
N GLY A 70 3.90 0.03 1.71
CA GLY A 70 5.14 0.79 1.78
C GLY A 70 6.06 0.55 0.58
N ALA A 71 6.80 1.59 0.17
CA ALA A 71 7.63 1.57 -1.04
C ALA A 71 8.78 0.53 -1.03
N GLY A 72 9.19 0.08 0.16
CA GLY A 72 10.21 -0.96 0.35
C GLY A 72 9.67 -2.38 0.47
N SER A 73 8.34 -2.55 0.43
CA SER A 73 7.73 -3.87 0.57
C SER A 73 7.95 -4.76 -0.66
N ASP A 74 8.09 -6.06 -0.41
CA ASP A 74 7.93 -7.08 -1.44
C ASP A 74 6.43 -7.22 -1.79
N LEU A 75 6.01 -6.50 -2.81
CA LEU A 75 4.60 -6.43 -3.22
C LEU A 75 4.02 -7.80 -3.59
N LYS A 76 4.86 -8.71 -4.10
CA LYS A 76 4.45 -10.07 -4.41
C LYS A 76 4.08 -10.83 -3.14
N THR A 77 4.91 -10.78 -2.11
CA THR A 77 4.61 -11.38 -0.80
C THR A 77 3.35 -10.79 -0.19
N VAL A 78 3.18 -9.46 -0.25
CA VAL A 78 1.96 -8.80 0.24
C VAL A 78 0.74 -9.26 -0.55
N ARG A 79 0.81 -9.36 -1.88
CA ARG A 79 -0.29 -9.85 -2.73
C ARG A 79 -0.68 -11.29 -2.40
N GLU A 80 0.30 -12.16 -2.17
CA GLU A 80 0.04 -13.57 -1.78
C GLU A 80 -0.72 -13.68 -0.45
N LYS A 81 -0.45 -12.79 0.51
CA LYS A 81 -1.13 -12.73 1.80
C LYS A 81 -2.49 -12.02 1.76
N LEU A 82 -2.64 -11.07 0.87
CA LEU A 82 -3.82 -10.22 0.70
C LEU A 82 -4.40 -10.32 -0.72
N PRO A 83 -4.83 -11.53 -1.17
CA PRO A 83 -5.13 -11.79 -2.59
C PRO A 83 -6.37 -11.06 -3.10
N HIS A 84 -7.29 -10.66 -2.22
CA HIS A 84 -8.61 -10.16 -2.64
C HIS A 84 -8.82 -8.67 -2.42
N ILE A 85 -7.86 -7.98 -1.79
CA ILE A 85 -8.00 -6.57 -1.48
C ILE A 85 -7.33 -5.67 -2.52
N TRP A 86 -7.78 -4.44 -2.59
CA TRP A 86 -7.13 -3.43 -3.40
C TRP A 86 -5.82 -3.02 -2.75
N LEU A 87 -4.70 -3.20 -3.43
CA LEU A 87 -3.39 -2.71 -2.99
C LEU A 87 -3.10 -1.37 -3.66
N ASN A 88 -2.61 -0.41 -2.89
CA ASN A 88 -2.01 0.81 -3.40
C ASN A 88 -0.50 0.75 -3.13
N ALA A 89 0.28 0.36 -4.13
CA ALA A 89 1.73 0.28 -4.02
C ALA A 89 2.33 1.69 -4.07
N ARG A 90 3.13 2.05 -3.06
CA ARG A 90 3.83 3.33 -3.06
C ARG A 90 5.13 3.25 -3.84
N PHE A 91 5.34 4.24 -4.71
CA PHE A 91 6.64 4.53 -5.29
C PHE A 91 7.38 5.50 -4.36
N SER A 92 8.68 5.29 -4.14
CA SER A 92 9.48 6.18 -3.31
C SER A 92 9.69 7.53 -3.99
N PRO A 93 9.32 8.66 -3.36
CA PRO A 93 9.59 9.98 -3.94
C PRO A 93 11.08 10.27 -4.06
N VAL A 94 11.91 9.71 -3.18
CA VAL A 94 13.37 9.83 -3.25
C VAL A 94 13.94 9.08 -4.45
N GLU A 95 13.38 7.91 -4.78
CA GLU A 95 13.75 7.17 -5.99
C GLU A 95 13.28 7.93 -7.23
N LEU A 96 12.03 8.44 -7.23
CA LEU A 96 11.46 9.19 -8.35
C LEU A 96 12.35 10.39 -8.72
N GLY A 97 12.77 11.18 -7.73
CA GLY A 97 13.62 12.36 -7.95
C GLY A 97 15.02 12.08 -8.49
N LYS A 98 15.46 10.82 -8.43
CA LYS A 98 16.81 10.40 -8.90
C LYS A 98 16.77 9.50 -10.13
N ALA A 99 15.62 8.91 -10.43
CA ALA A 99 15.49 7.91 -11.46
C ALA A 99 15.42 8.55 -12.87
N THR A 100 15.96 7.82 -13.83
CA THR A 100 15.77 8.07 -15.25
C THR A 100 14.38 7.55 -15.70
N GLU A 101 13.89 8.01 -16.86
CA GLU A 101 12.67 7.49 -17.50
C GLU A 101 12.61 5.96 -17.51
N SER A 102 13.68 5.32 -18.00
CA SER A 102 13.74 3.86 -18.11
C SER A 102 13.63 3.17 -16.76
N GLU A 103 14.20 3.74 -15.71
CA GLU A 103 14.12 3.21 -14.35
C GLU A 103 12.72 3.38 -13.77
N ILE A 104 12.07 4.52 -14.01
CA ILE A 104 10.67 4.77 -13.59
C ILE A 104 9.75 3.75 -14.26
N CYS A 105 9.81 3.64 -15.60
CA CYS A 105 8.98 2.70 -16.35
C CYS A 105 9.21 1.25 -15.89
N SER A 106 10.45 0.82 -15.74
CA SER A 106 10.79 -0.53 -15.29
C SER A 106 10.26 -0.83 -13.88
N LYS A 107 10.32 0.15 -12.98
CA LYS A 107 9.81 0.00 -11.61
C LYS A 107 8.27 -0.08 -11.60
N VAL A 108 7.58 0.76 -12.36
CA VAL A 108 6.12 0.73 -12.48
C VAL A 108 5.66 -0.61 -13.09
N GLU A 109 6.33 -1.09 -14.13
CA GLU A 109 6.05 -2.41 -14.72
C GLU A 109 6.26 -3.55 -13.72
N ALA A 110 7.32 -3.50 -12.92
CA ALA A 110 7.56 -4.48 -11.86
C ALA A 110 6.44 -4.46 -10.81
N LEU A 111 6.04 -3.27 -10.34
CA LEU A 111 4.93 -3.13 -9.39
C LEU A 111 3.61 -3.66 -9.99
N ALA A 112 3.35 -3.38 -11.27
CA ALA A 112 2.15 -3.86 -11.95
C ALA A 112 2.13 -5.40 -12.02
N LYS A 113 3.27 -6.01 -12.34
CA LYS A 113 3.43 -7.47 -12.40
C LYS A 113 3.28 -8.12 -11.03
N ASP A 114 4.02 -7.64 -10.03
CA ASP A 114 4.06 -8.22 -8.69
C ASP A 114 2.75 -8.00 -7.93
N GLY A 115 2.06 -6.89 -8.19
CA GLY A 115 0.74 -6.58 -7.63
C GLY A 115 -0.43 -7.23 -8.37
N CYS A 116 -0.18 -8.01 -9.45
CA CYS A 116 -1.21 -8.66 -10.26
C CYS A 116 -2.24 -7.65 -10.81
N VAL A 117 -1.77 -6.61 -11.52
CA VAL A 117 -2.64 -5.53 -12.04
C VAL A 117 -3.76 -6.05 -12.94
N GLU A 118 -3.57 -7.18 -13.61
CA GLU A 118 -4.57 -7.84 -14.48
C GLU A 118 -5.84 -8.22 -13.72
N GLU A 119 -5.75 -8.42 -12.40
CA GLU A 119 -6.92 -8.66 -11.54
C GLU A 119 -7.71 -7.38 -11.21
N GLY A 120 -7.21 -6.22 -11.64
CA GLY A 120 -7.89 -4.92 -11.49
C GLY A 120 -7.95 -4.39 -10.05
N LYS A 121 -7.07 -4.85 -9.16
CA LYS A 121 -7.04 -4.47 -7.73
C LYS A 121 -5.70 -3.88 -7.31
N LEU A 122 -5.08 -3.12 -8.19
CA LEU A 122 -3.82 -2.43 -7.94
C LEU A 122 -3.93 -0.96 -8.36
N SER A 123 -3.37 -0.10 -7.56
CA SER A 123 -2.99 1.26 -7.92
C SER A 123 -1.55 1.51 -7.49
N VAL A 124 -0.91 2.46 -8.15
CA VAL A 124 0.42 2.94 -7.78
C VAL A 124 0.30 4.43 -7.45
N SER A 125 0.99 4.87 -6.41
CA SER A 125 1.03 6.27 -6.02
C SER A 125 2.42 6.68 -5.56
N CYS A 126 2.76 7.95 -5.75
CA CYS A 126 3.92 8.56 -5.16
C CYS A 126 3.46 9.72 -4.29
N VAL A 127 3.81 9.69 -3.01
CA VAL A 127 3.42 10.73 -2.04
C VAL A 127 4.65 11.43 -1.49
N GLY A 128 4.52 12.72 -1.14
CA GLY A 128 5.63 13.50 -0.63
C GLY A 128 6.62 13.91 -1.73
N ILE A 129 6.15 14.08 -2.96
CA ILE A 129 6.95 14.61 -4.07
C ILE A 129 7.38 16.03 -3.71
N ASP A 130 8.67 16.29 -3.77
CA ASP A 130 9.24 17.62 -3.49
C ASP A 130 9.61 18.38 -4.79
N ALA A 131 10.18 19.58 -4.61
CA ALA A 131 10.50 20.47 -5.72
C ALA A 131 11.68 19.99 -6.59
N ASP A 132 12.41 18.97 -6.17
CA ASP A 132 13.53 18.42 -6.93
C ASP A 132 13.08 17.41 -8.02
N VAL A 133 11.83 16.94 -7.93
CA VAL A 133 11.22 16.08 -8.96
C VAL A 133 10.77 16.95 -10.13
N THR A 134 11.25 16.64 -11.32
CA THR A 134 10.91 17.38 -12.54
C THR A 134 9.55 16.98 -13.11
N ASP A 135 8.91 17.89 -13.83
CA ASP A 135 7.64 17.58 -14.54
C ASP A 135 7.78 16.37 -15.46
N THR A 136 8.94 16.23 -16.13
CA THR A 136 9.24 15.08 -16.99
C THR A 136 9.23 13.75 -16.22
N GLN A 137 9.79 13.72 -15.00
CA GLN A 137 9.74 12.50 -14.17
C GLN A 137 8.32 12.15 -13.72
N ILE A 138 7.48 13.16 -13.48
CA ILE A 138 6.07 12.96 -13.15
C ILE A 138 5.28 12.42 -14.36
N GLU A 139 5.60 12.87 -15.56
CA GLU A 139 4.96 12.40 -16.80
C GLU A 139 5.25 10.93 -17.10
N TYR A 140 6.42 10.42 -16.70
CA TYR A 140 6.79 9.01 -16.88
C TYR A 140 6.28 8.08 -15.77
N PHE A 141 5.89 8.63 -14.63
CA PHE A 141 5.26 7.89 -13.54
C PHE A 141 3.77 7.65 -13.80
#